data_d8cd3cdee4f2f7ada17f52ab6c7500e3
#
_entry.id   d8cd3cdee4f2f7ada17f52ab6c7500e3
#
_cell.length_a   1.000
_cell.length_b   1.000
_cell.length_c   1.000
_cell.angle_alpha   90.00
_cell.angle_beta   90.00
_cell.angle_gamma   90.00
#
_symmetry.space_group_name_H-M   'P 1'
#
loop_
_entity.id
_entity.type
_entity.pdbx_description
1 polymer ?
#
loop_
_entity_poly.entity_id
_entity_poly.type
_entity_poly.pdbx_seq_one_letter_code
_entity_poly.pdbx_strand_id
1 'polypeptide(L)'
;SVATRLAGQRRTSPAVAVPRHYRCNDGNGDCRNPSMKTDNVVVDENPPLPRFAQIEPIGRCNLACRMCTVNERIDAVGEMSIDRFRSLLDQLPGLETLHLQGLGEPMLHPAFFDMVELAAARGIRVSANTNLTLLPPARALRCVTCGLASLSVSIDGASREVYQAIRRKASFDKVVRNLDRLMRTRAEHRSRLEVRG
;
A
#
# COMPACT_ATOMS: atom_id res chain seq x y z
N SER A 1 1.96 -46.37 -23.73
CA SER A 1 0.94 -45.86 -24.63
C SER A 1 -0.22 -45.27 -23.83
N VAL A 2 -0.10 -44.05 -23.39
CA VAL A 2 -1.25 -43.20 -23.03
C VAL A 2 -0.90 -41.77 -23.47
N ALA A 3 -1.11 -41.52 -24.73
CA ALA A 3 -1.28 -40.19 -25.28
C ALA A 3 -2.72 -40.13 -25.78
N THR A 4 -3.37 -39.03 -25.53
CA THR A 4 -4.61 -38.54 -26.15
C THR A 4 -5.70 -38.28 -25.11
N ARG A 5 -5.84 -37.00 -24.76
CA ARG A 5 -7.04 -36.17 -24.70
C ARG A 5 -6.87 -34.99 -23.73
N LEU A 6 -6.41 -33.89 -24.25
CA LEU A 6 -6.73 -32.59 -23.69
C LEU A 6 -7.18 -31.69 -24.86
N ALA A 7 -8.44 -31.83 -25.20
CA ALA A 7 -9.11 -30.91 -26.11
C ALA A 7 -10.03 -30.00 -25.27
N GLY A 8 -9.80 -28.70 -25.36
CA GLY A 8 -10.83 -27.69 -25.41
C GLY A 8 -11.67 -27.43 -24.15
N GLN A 9 -11.16 -26.71 -23.18
CA GLN A 9 -12.04 -25.87 -22.37
C GLN A 9 -11.57 -24.40 -22.50
N ARG A 10 -12.24 -23.67 -23.40
CA ARG A 10 -12.20 -22.21 -23.42
C ARG A 10 -12.84 -21.74 -22.12
N ARG A 11 -12.03 -21.22 -21.19
CA ARG A 11 -12.53 -20.48 -20.04
C ARG A 11 -12.99 -19.11 -20.53
N THR A 12 -14.29 -18.90 -20.63
CA THR A 12 -14.90 -17.58 -20.76
C THR A 12 -14.70 -16.84 -19.44
N SER A 13 -13.88 -15.81 -19.45
CA SER A 13 -13.76 -14.88 -18.32
C SER A 13 -15.11 -14.20 -18.09
N PRO A 14 -15.57 -14.05 -16.83
CA PRO A 14 -16.77 -13.29 -16.55
C PRO A 14 -16.56 -11.83 -16.92
N ALA A 15 -17.51 -11.26 -17.67
CA ALA A 15 -17.53 -9.87 -18.02
C ALA A 15 -17.52 -9.02 -16.73
N VAL A 16 -16.57 -8.09 -16.63
CA VAL A 16 -16.52 -7.10 -15.56
C VAL A 16 -17.76 -6.21 -15.71
N ALA A 17 -18.67 -6.28 -14.74
CA ALA A 17 -19.83 -5.42 -14.69
C ALA A 17 -19.37 -3.97 -14.42
N VAL A 18 -19.57 -3.10 -15.40
CA VAL A 18 -19.36 -1.65 -15.25
C VAL A 18 -20.48 -1.09 -14.34
N PRO A 19 -20.17 -0.27 -13.31
CA PRO A 19 -21.18 0.28 -12.42
C PRO A 19 -22.18 1.16 -13.18
N ARG A 20 -23.49 0.91 -12.98
CA ARG A 20 -24.60 1.67 -13.58
C ARG A 20 -24.78 3.01 -12.87
N HIS A 21 -23.93 4.00 -13.13
CA HIS A 21 -24.10 5.37 -12.63
C HIS A 21 -23.99 6.44 -13.72
N TYR A 22 -24.42 6.14 -14.95
CA TYR A 22 -24.72 7.16 -15.94
C TYR A 22 -26.22 7.13 -16.22
N ARG A 23 -26.98 8.05 -15.60
CA ARG A 23 -28.35 8.33 -16.04
C ARG A 23 -28.27 9.23 -17.27
N CYS A 24 -28.62 8.69 -18.43
CA CYS A 24 -28.93 9.51 -19.58
C CYS A 24 -30.32 10.10 -19.36
N ASN A 25 -30.45 11.42 -19.48
CA ASN A 25 -31.67 12.17 -19.12
C ASN A 25 -32.45 12.64 -20.34
N ASP A 26 -32.37 11.90 -21.43
CA ASP A 26 -33.10 12.17 -22.66
C ASP A 26 -33.84 10.89 -23.09
N GLY A 27 -35.14 11.01 -23.20
CA GLY A 27 -36.09 9.90 -23.38
C GLY A 27 -35.94 9.06 -24.65
N ASN A 28 -34.78 9.04 -25.31
CA ASN A 28 -34.52 8.33 -26.57
C ASN A 28 -33.43 7.26 -26.49
N GLY A 29 -32.87 6.94 -25.32
CA GLY A 29 -32.05 5.74 -25.13
C GLY A 29 -30.69 5.69 -25.83
N ASP A 30 -30.25 6.76 -26.52
CA ASP A 30 -28.95 6.80 -27.21
C ASP A 30 -27.96 7.69 -26.48
N CYS A 31 -27.13 7.05 -25.63
CA CYS A 31 -26.08 7.69 -24.84
C CYS A 31 -24.73 7.76 -25.61
N ARG A 32 -24.77 8.01 -26.90
CA ARG A 32 -23.55 8.21 -27.69
C ARG A 32 -23.10 9.66 -27.59
N ASN A 33 -21.95 9.87 -26.94
CA ASN A 33 -21.27 11.15 -27.02
C ASN A 33 -20.64 11.27 -28.43
N PRO A 34 -21.12 12.18 -29.30
CA PRO A 34 -20.65 12.27 -30.69
C PRO A 34 -19.20 12.75 -30.85
N SER A 35 -18.51 13.11 -29.77
CA SER A 35 -17.13 13.56 -29.80
C SER A 35 -16.10 12.52 -29.30
N MET A 36 -16.52 11.35 -28.81
CA MET A 36 -15.61 10.23 -28.58
C MET A 36 -15.42 9.49 -29.91
N LYS A 37 -14.41 9.89 -30.67
CA LYS A 37 -13.79 8.96 -31.60
C LYS A 37 -13.31 7.78 -30.76
N THR A 38 -13.89 6.61 -30.96
CA THR A 38 -13.33 5.36 -30.49
C THR A 38 -12.07 5.12 -31.33
N ASP A 39 -11.00 5.84 -31.00
CA ASP A 39 -9.69 5.41 -31.43
C ASP A 39 -9.57 3.97 -30.89
N ASN A 40 -9.31 3.03 -31.79
CA ASN A 40 -9.11 1.65 -31.45
C ASN A 40 -8.02 1.59 -30.37
N VAL A 41 -8.42 1.56 -29.10
CA VAL A 41 -7.50 1.29 -28.01
C VAL A 41 -7.07 -0.15 -28.24
N VAL A 42 -5.93 -0.33 -28.89
CA VAL A 42 -5.26 -1.63 -28.96
C VAL A 42 -4.89 -1.95 -27.53
N VAL A 43 -5.74 -2.77 -26.90
CA VAL A 43 -5.40 -3.33 -25.60
C VAL A 43 -4.29 -4.33 -25.87
N ASP A 44 -3.08 -4.01 -25.42
CA ASP A 44 -1.98 -4.95 -25.45
C ASP A 44 -2.41 -6.18 -24.62
N GLU A 45 -2.56 -7.32 -25.28
CA GLU A 45 -2.97 -8.57 -24.62
C GLU A 45 -1.91 -9.07 -23.62
N ASN A 46 -0.70 -8.48 -23.66
CA ASN A 46 0.41 -8.84 -22.78
C ASN A 46 1.13 -7.58 -22.26
N PRO A 47 0.48 -6.78 -21.38
CA PRO A 47 1.08 -5.56 -20.88
C PRO A 47 2.37 -5.87 -20.10
N PRO A 48 3.37 -4.97 -20.17
CA PRO A 48 4.62 -5.16 -19.43
C PRO A 48 4.34 -5.25 -17.92
N LEU A 49 5.10 -6.09 -17.22
CA LEU A 49 5.01 -6.20 -15.77
C LEU A 49 5.33 -4.87 -15.09
N PRO A 50 4.65 -4.53 -14.00
CA PRO A 50 4.84 -3.25 -13.33
C PRO A 50 6.23 -3.15 -12.69
N ARG A 51 6.84 -1.96 -12.80
CA ARG A 51 8.09 -1.61 -12.10
C ARG A 51 7.82 -0.98 -10.73
N PHE A 52 6.58 -0.59 -10.46
CA PHE A 52 6.09 -0.08 -9.20
C PHE A 52 4.87 -0.88 -8.74
N ALA A 53 4.82 -1.19 -7.44
CA ALA A 53 3.65 -1.75 -6.80
C ALA A 53 3.36 -1.08 -5.46
N GLN A 54 2.08 -1.02 -5.11
CA GLN A 54 1.65 -0.73 -3.76
C GLN A 54 0.96 -1.96 -3.18
N ILE A 55 1.41 -2.40 -2.01
CA ILE A 55 0.88 -3.59 -1.32
C ILE A 55 0.47 -3.18 0.09
N GLU A 56 -0.78 -3.45 0.46
CA GLU A 56 -1.27 -3.26 1.82
C GLU A 56 -0.99 -4.52 2.64
N PRO A 57 -0.06 -4.49 3.61
CA PRO A 57 0.27 -5.68 4.41
C PRO A 57 -0.80 -5.98 5.45
N ILE A 58 -1.50 -4.95 5.93
CA ILE A 58 -2.52 -5.03 6.96
C ILE A 58 -3.54 -3.91 6.76
N GLY A 59 -4.80 -4.25 6.79
CA GLY A 59 -5.86 -3.28 6.53
C GLY A 59 -6.49 -2.65 7.78
N ARG A 60 -5.93 -2.82 8.98
CA ARG A 60 -6.38 -2.18 10.23
C ARG A 60 -5.39 -1.10 10.70
N CYS A 61 -5.91 -0.13 11.46
CA CYS A 61 -5.13 0.95 12.04
C CYS A 61 -5.45 1.09 13.54
N ASN A 62 -4.48 1.53 14.33
CA ASN A 62 -4.67 1.83 15.75
C ASN A 62 -5.21 3.25 16.01
N LEU A 63 -5.35 4.07 14.96
CA LEU A 63 -5.93 5.41 15.03
C LEU A 63 -7.33 5.46 14.40
N ALA A 64 -8.03 6.58 14.61
CA ALA A 64 -9.36 6.86 14.05
C ALA A 64 -9.40 8.29 13.48
N CYS A 65 -8.49 8.58 12.55
CA CYS A 65 -8.34 9.91 11.96
C CYS A 65 -9.64 10.36 11.26
N ARG A 66 -9.98 11.66 11.35
CA ARG A 66 -11.24 12.21 10.83
C ARG A 66 -11.43 12.02 9.33
N MET A 67 -10.33 12.08 8.56
CA MET A 67 -10.35 11.97 7.10
C MET A 67 -10.16 10.55 6.57
N CYS A 68 -9.97 9.55 7.46
CA CYS A 68 -9.62 8.20 7.05
C CYS A 68 -10.81 7.26 7.09
N THR A 69 -11.05 6.55 6.02
CA THR A 69 -12.15 5.58 5.86
C THR A 69 -11.80 4.17 6.38
N VAL A 70 -10.61 3.97 6.96
CA VAL A 70 -10.19 2.63 7.45
C VAL A 70 -11.17 2.02 8.44
N ASN A 71 -11.81 2.85 9.27
CA ASN A 71 -12.78 2.41 10.27
C ASN A 71 -14.18 2.16 9.70
N GLU A 72 -14.43 2.55 8.44
CA GLU A 72 -15.70 2.35 7.72
C GLU A 72 -15.69 1.08 6.87
N ARG A 73 -14.57 0.37 6.83
CA ARG A 73 -14.45 -0.91 6.13
C ARG A 73 -15.36 -1.96 6.76
N ILE A 74 -16.24 -2.52 5.95
CA ILE A 74 -17.19 -3.59 6.34
C ILE A 74 -16.52 -4.96 6.23
N ASP A 75 -15.56 -5.10 5.30
CA ASP A 75 -14.89 -6.36 5.03
C ASP A 75 -13.84 -6.69 6.10
N ALA A 76 -13.72 -7.99 6.38
CA ALA A 76 -12.71 -8.51 7.30
C ALA A 76 -11.31 -8.09 6.84
N VAL A 77 -10.69 -7.28 7.66
CA VAL A 77 -9.38 -6.72 7.38
C VAL A 77 -8.33 -7.73 7.79
N GLY A 78 -7.84 -8.49 6.82
CA GLY A 78 -6.81 -9.52 7.03
C GLY A 78 -5.40 -8.93 7.18
N GLU A 79 -4.51 -9.80 7.65
CA GLU A 79 -3.06 -9.61 7.59
C GLU A 79 -2.52 -10.49 6.46
N MET A 80 -1.59 -9.94 5.67
CA MET A 80 -0.92 -10.69 4.62
C MET A 80 0.18 -11.55 5.23
N SER A 81 0.18 -12.86 5.00
CA SER A 81 1.30 -13.70 5.44
C SER A 81 2.58 -13.38 4.66
N ILE A 82 3.73 -13.60 5.28
CA ILE A 82 5.04 -13.42 4.64
C ILE A 82 5.20 -14.31 3.39
N ASP A 83 4.61 -15.52 3.39
CA ASP A 83 4.67 -16.42 2.25
C ASP A 83 3.82 -15.92 1.08
N ARG A 84 2.63 -15.35 1.36
CA ARG A 84 1.82 -14.70 0.32
C ARG A 84 2.54 -13.48 -0.24
N PHE A 85 3.18 -12.68 0.61
CA PHE A 85 3.98 -11.54 0.17
C PHE A 85 5.14 -11.98 -0.73
N ARG A 86 5.87 -13.03 -0.33
CA ARG A 86 6.94 -13.63 -1.15
C ARG A 86 6.42 -14.08 -2.51
N SER A 87 5.32 -14.82 -2.53
CA SER A 87 4.68 -15.29 -3.78
C SER A 87 4.25 -14.15 -4.70
N LEU A 88 3.79 -13.01 -4.16
CA LEU A 88 3.48 -11.83 -4.95
C LEU A 88 4.74 -11.22 -5.58
N LEU A 89 5.83 -11.10 -4.82
CA LEU A 89 7.10 -10.60 -5.37
C LEU A 89 7.68 -11.53 -6.44
N ASP A 90 7.49 -12.84 -6.32
CA ASP A 90 7.93 -13.82 -7.32
C ASP A 90 7.20 -13.65 -8.67
N GLN A 91 5.98 -13.13 -8.65
CA GLN A 91 5.19 -12.82 -9.84
C GLN A 91 5.55 -11.45 -10.46
N LEU A 92 6.41 -10.66 -9.82
CA LEU A 92 6.80 -9.32 -10.24
C LEU A 92 8.33 -9.20 -10.39
N PRO A 93 8.97 -9.99 -11.26
CA PRO A 93 10.45 -10.05 -11.35
C PRO A 93 11.11 -8.74 -11.78
N GLY A 94 10.35 -7.83 -12.39
CA GLY A 94 10.84 -6.50 -12.81
C GLY A 94 10.53 -5.37 -11.83
N LEU A 95 10.04 -5.67 -10.62
CA LEU A 95 9.66 -4.66 -9.65
C LEU A 95 10.88 -3.91 -9.11
N GLU A 96 10.89 -2.58 -9.24
CA GLU A 96 11.99 -1.72 -8.80
C GLU A 96 11.65 -0.98 -7.52
N THR A 97 10.38 -0.58 -7.37
CA THR A 97 9.92 0.19 -6.21
C THR A 97 8.64 -0.42 -5.64
N LEU A 98 8.60 -0.50 -4.32
CA LEU A 98 7.45 -0.99 -3.57
C LEU A 98 7.03 0.03 -2.53
N HIS A 99 5.74 0.43 -2.56
CA HIS A 99 5.13 1.15 -1.46
C HIS A 99 4.36 0.17 -0.57
N LEU A 100 4.92 -0.14 0.59
CA LEU A 100 4.37 -1.14 1.52
C LEU A 100 3.40 -0.44 2.48
N GLN A 101 2.21 -0.14 1.99
CA GLN A 101 1.15 0.57 2.69
C GLN A 101 -0.20 0.44 1.97
N GLY A 102 -1.28 0.67 2.73
CA GLY A 102 -2.64 0.93 2.29
C GLY A 102 -3.33 1.93 3.21
N LEU A 103 -4.55 1.64 3.63
CA LEU A 103 -5.29 2.43 4.64
C LEU A 103 -4.88 2.07 6.07
N GLY A 104 -4.36 0.86 6.29
CA GLY A 104 -3.91 0.39 7.59
C GLY A 104 -2.61 1.05 8.06
N GLU A 105 -2.25 0.81 9.33
CA GLU A 105 -0.93 1.18 9.88
C GLU A 105 0.03 0.01 9.69
N PRO A 106 1.03 0.11 8.80
CA PRO A 106 1.90 -1.02 8.48
C PRO A 106 2.71 -1.52 9.67
N MET A 107 3.06 -0.66 10.63
CA MET A 107 3.76 -1.09 11.84
C MET A 107 2.90 -1.90 12.82
N LEU A 108 1.61 -2.07 12.59
CA LEU A 108 0.80 -3.07 13.31
C LEU A 108 1.10 -4.49 12.83
N HIS A 109 1.56 -4.63 11.59
CA HIS A 109 1.84 -5.96 11.05
C HIS A 109 3.08 -6.56 11.72
N PRO A 110 3.00 -7.78 12.29
CA PRO A 110 4.12 -8.39 13.03
C PRO A 110 5.36 -8.60 12.15
N ALA A 111 5.17 -8.99 10.89
CA ALA A 111 6.24 -9.22 9.91
C ALA A 111 6.53 -8.03 8.99
N PHE A 112 6.13 -6.79 9.34
CA PHE A 112 6.36 -5.62 8.49
C PHE A 112 7.83 -5.46 8.11
N PHE A 113 8.72 -5.49 9.08
CA PHE A 113 10.15 -5.34 8.83
C PHE A 113 10.76 -6.52 8.05
N ASP A 114 10.25 -7.74 8.26
CA ASP A 114 10.70 -8.92 7.52
C ASP A 114 10.27 -8.83 6.04
N MET A 115 9.09 -8.26 5.77
CA MET A 115 8.65 -7.95 4.41
C MET A 115 9.55 -6.90 3.74
N VAL A 116 9.95 -5.86 4.49
CA VAL A 116 10.89 -4.85 3.99
C VAL A 116 12.23 -5.50 3.65
N GLU A 117 12.80 -6.30 4.55
CA GLU A 117 14.07 -7.01 4.36
C GLU A 117 14.01 -7.94 3.15
N LEU A 118 12.91 -8.70 3.00
CA LEU A 118 12.71 -9.60 1.87
C LEU A 118 12.70 -8.86 0.53
N ALA A 119 12.01 -7.72 0.46
CA ALA A 119 11.96 -6.91 -0.76
C ALA A 119 13.30 -6.19 -1.03
N ALA A 120 13.94 -5.62 0.00
CA ALA A 120 15.23 -4.96 -0.11
C ALA A 120 16.35 -5.94 -0.55
N ALA A 121 16.34 -7.19 -0.06
CA ALA A 121 17.26 -8.24 -0.49
C ALA A 121 17.14 -8.60 -1.97
N ARG A 122 15.99 -8.30 -2.61
CA ARG A 122 15.76 -8.44 -4.06
C ARG A 122 16.15 -7.18 -4.86
N GLY A 123 16.74 -6.18 -4.22
CA GLY A 123 17.08 -4.90 -4.85
C GLY A 123 15.89 -3.95 -5.02
N ILE A 124 14.73 -4.25 -4.45
CA ILE A 124 13.54 -3.41 -4.55
C ILE A 124 13.65 -2.27 -3.55
N ARG A 125 13.46 -1.02 -4.02
CA ARG A 125 13.43 0.16 -3.17
C ARG A 125 12.10 0.26 -2.43
N VAL A 126 12.11 0.00 -1.12
CA VAL A 126 10.88 -0.03 -0.30
C VAL A 126 10.62 1.31 0.36
N SER A 127 9.38 1.77 0.30
CA SER A 127 8.87 2.94 1.03
C SER A 127 7.61 2.58 1.83
N ALA A 128 7.34 3.33 2.89
CA ALA A 128 6.12 3.20 3.68
C ALA A 128 5.71 4.54 4.30
N ASN A 129 4.43 4.64 4.70
CA ASN A 129 3.99 5.73 5.57
C ASN A 129 3.61 5.14 6.94
N THR A 130 3.70 5.95 7.99
CA THR A 130 3.32 5.53 9.34
C THR A 130 2.76 6.70 10.13
N ASN A 131 1.85 6.40 11.05
CA ASN A 131 1.41 7.34 12.07
C ASN A 131 2.43 7.51 13.21
N LEU A 132 3.51 6.73 13.20
CA LEU A 132 4.65 6.75 14.11
C LEU A 132 4.29 6.55 15.61
N THR A 133 3.08 6.11 15.94
CA THR A 133 2.70 5.88 17.34
C THR A 133 3.26 4.59 17.92
N LEU A 134 3.73 3.67 17.07
CA LEU A 134 4.17 2.31 17.42
C LEU A 134 5.68 2.12 17.26
N LEU A 135 6.49 3.05 17.78
CA LEU A 135 7.94 3.05 17.60
C LEU A 135 8.71 2.93 18.93
N PRO A 136 8.71 1.77 19.62
CA PRO A 136 9.67 1.51 20.70
C PRO A 136 11.11 1.45 20.18
N PRO A 137 12.14 1.50 21.04
CA PRO A 137 13.55 1.51 20.61
C PRO A 137 13.93 0.40 19.63
N ALA A 138 13.48 -0.83 19.87
CA ALA A 138 13.76 -1.96 18.98
C ALA A 138 13.20 -1.75 17.55
N ARG A 139 12.01 -1.15 17.42
CA ARG A 139 11.44 -0.84 16.10
C ARG A 139 12.13 0.35 15.44
N ALA A 140 12.55 1.35 16.20
CA ALA A 140 13.35 2.46 15.67
C ALA A 140 14.65 1.92 15.05
N LEU A 141 15.33 0.98 15.72
CA LEU A 141 16.50 0.29 15.19
C LEU A 141 16.16 -0.48 13.90
N ARG A 142 15.06 -1.27 13.89
CA ARG A 142 14.64 -1.99 12.68
C ARG A 142 14.35 -1.04 11.51
N CYS A 143 13.73 0.13 11.73
CA CYS A 143 13.50 1.12 10.67
C CYS A 143 14.79 1.51 9.93
N VAL A 144 15.91 1.63 10.64
CA VAL A 144 17.17 2.10 10.08
C VAL A 144 18.09 0.99 9.57
N THR A 145 17.79 -0.27 9.88
CA THR A 145 18.64 -1.43 9.55
C THR A 145 18.01 -2.42 8.56
N CYS A 146 16.66 -2.43 8.41
CA CYS A 146 15.96 -3.43 7.58
C CYS A 146 16.02 -3.16 6.06
N GLY A 147 16.70 -2.11 5.60
CA GLY A 147 16.74 -1.77 4.18
C GLY A 147 15.57 -0.89 3.69
N LEU A 148 14.75 -0.34 4.61
CA LEU A 148 13.72 0.64 4.27
C LEU A 148 14.38 1.89 3.67
N ALA A 149 13.99 2.27 2.45
CA ALA A 149 14.58 3.39 1.74
C ALA A 149 13.97 4.73 2.15
N SER A 150 12.65 4.76 2.36
CA SER A 150 11.93 5.99 2.73
C SER A 150 10.78 5.69 3.68
N LEU A 151 10.62 6.53 4.70
CA LEU A 151 9.52 6.49 5.66
C LEU A 151 8.88 7.87 5.77
N SER A 152 7.62 7.98 5.36
CA SER A 152 6.84 9.20 5.54
C SER A 152 6.07 9.13 6.86
N VAL A 153 6.23 10.17 7.68
CA VAL A 153 5.55 10.29 8.96
C VAL A 153 4.31 11.16 8.77
N SER A 154 3.17 10.60 9.10
CA SER A 154 1.90 11.29 8.93
C SER A 154 1.66 12.29 10.06
N ILE A 155 1.94 13.57 9.83
CA ILE A 155 1.74 14.68 10.77
C ILE A 155 0.85 15.75 10.10
N ASP A 156 -0.36 15.97 10.64
CA ASP A 156 -1.36 16.88 10.06
C ASP A 156 -1.59 18.12 10.95
N GLY A 157 -0.64 18.48 11.78
CA GLY A 157 -0.73 19.66 12.63
C GLY A 157 0.53 19.95 13.40
N ALA A 158 0.88 21.22 13.51
CA ALA A 158 2.07 21.70 14.22
C ALA A 158 1.83 21.92 15.73
N SER A 159 0.58 21.85 16.19
CA SER A 159 0.24 21.93 17.61
C SER A 159 -0.49 20.66 18.07
N ARG A 160 -0.47 20.43 19.38
CA ARG A 160 -1.18 19.29 19.99
C ARG A 160 -2.67 19.31 19.67
N GLU A 161 -3.29 20.47 19.77
CA GLU A 161 -4.73 20.69 19.59
C GLU A 161 -5.13 20.34 18.16
N VAL A 162 -4.42 20.89 17.17
CA VAL A 162 -4.70 20.65 15.75
C VAL A 162 -4.44 19.18 15.39
N TYR A 163 -3.27 18.65 15.77
CA TYR A 163 -2.89 17.27 15.47
C TYR A 163 -3.91 16.27 16.04
N GLN A 164 -4.25 16.39 17.33
CA GLN A 164 -5.14 15.43 17.99
C GLN A 164 -6.61 15.59 17.56
N ALA A 165 -7.02 16.77 17.13
CA ALA A 165 -8.35 16.98 16.53
C ALA A 165 -8.52 16.23 15.21
N ILE A 166 -7.45 16.12 14.41
CA ILE A 166 -7.44 15.43 13.12
C ILE A 166 -7.13 13.94 13.31
N ARG A 167 -6.02 13.62 14.00
CA ARG A 167 -5.57 12.24 14.24
C ARG A 167 -6.09 11.71 15.57
N ARG A 168 -7.38 11.38 15.58
CA ARG A 168 -8.06 10.85 16.79
C ARG A 168 -7.35 9.59 17.30
N LYS A 169 -7.30 9.43 18.63
CA LYS A 169 -6.58 8.39 19.39
C LYS A 169 -5.04 8.50 19.32
N ALA A 170 -4.48 9.50 18.64
CA ALA A 170 -3.06 9.76 18.68
C ALA A 170 -2.69 10.72 19.81
N SER A 171 -1.42 10.68 20.26
CA SER A 171 -0.81 11.63 21.16
C SER A 171 0.31 12.38 20.43
N PHE A 172 0.19 13.68 20.32
CA PHE A 172 1.19 14.55 19.68
C PHE A 172 2.59 14.38 20.30
N ASP A 173 2.66 14.46 21.63
CA ASP A 173 3.94 14.31 22.34
C ASP A 173 4.59 12.95 22.13
N LYS A 174 3.78 11.88 22.03
CA LYS A 174 4.28 10.53 21.74
C LYS A 174 4.91 10.46 20.34
N VAL A 175 4.25 11.06 19.36
CA VAL A 175 4.75 11.05 17.97
C VAL A 175 6.02 11.89 17.86
N VAL A 176 6.05 13.07 18.47
CA VAL A 176 7.26 13.93 18.50
C VAL A 176 8.43 13.20 19.17
N ARG A 177 8.22 12.56 20.33
CA ARG A 177 9.27 11.77 20.99
C ARG A 177 9.73 10.58 20.13
N ASN A 178 8.81 9.94 19.42
CA ASN A 178 9.15 8.83 18.54
C ASN A 178 9.92 9.28 17.30
N LEU A 179 9.56 10.45 16.75
CA LEU A 179 10.29 11.05 15.64
C LEU A 179 11.73 11.43 16.06
N ASP A 180 11.89 12.07 17.21
CA ASP A 180 13.21 12.38 17.77
C ASP A 180 14.04 11.11 17.98
N ARG A 181 13.44 10.06 18.55
CA ARG A 181 14.11 8.75 18.67
C ARG A 181 14.54 8.20 17.33
N LEU A 182 13.67 8.22 16.32
CA LEU A 182 13.99 7.71 14.98
C LEU A 182 15.17 8.49 14.39
N MET A 183 15.16 9.81 14.49
CA MET A 183 16.21 10.66 13.93
C MET A 183 17.56 10.45 14.64
N ARG A 184 17.58 10.27 15.97
CA ARG A 184 18.81 9.92 16.71
C ARG A 184 19.32 8.54 16.29
N THR A 185 18.45 7.52 16.29
CA THR A 185 18.83 6.16 15.86
C THR A 185 19.36 6.16 14.43
N ARG A 186 18.75 6.91 13.54
CA ARG A 186 19.22 7.09 12.15
C ARG A 186 20.64 7.67 12.09
N ALA A 187 20.92 8.71 12.90
CA ALA A 187 22.22 9.35 12.96
C ALA A 187 23.30 8.42 13.55
N GLU A 188 23.00 7.76 14.67
CA GLU A 188 23.87 6.80 15.34
C GLU A 188 24.32 5.67 14.43
N HIS A 189 23.38 5.15 13.61
CA HIS A 189 23.65 4.05 12.67
C HIS A 189 24.07 4.52 11.28
N ARG A 190 24.23 5.83 11.04
CA ARG A 190 24.56 6.42 9.74
C ARG A 190 23.66 5.90 8.62
N SER A 191 22.39 5.66 8.94
CA SER A 191 21.44 5.07 8.00
C SER A 191 21.07 6.04 6.88
N ARG A 192 20.90 5.50 5.67
CA ARG A 192 20.44 6.23 4.48
C ARG A 192 18.92 6.37 4.40
N LEU A 193 18.17 5.91 5.42
CA LEU A 193 16.71 6.06 5.47
C LEU A 193 16.31 7.52 5.26
N GLU A 194 15.50 7.77 4.25
CA GLU A 194 14.86 9.09 4.05
C GLU A 194 13.64 9.17 4.97
N VAL A 195 13.62 10.17 5.87
CA VAL A 195 12.46 10.45 6.72
C VAL A 195 11.80 11.73 6.24
N ARG A 196 10.50 11.67 5.97
CA ARG A 196 9.69 12.79 5.47
C ARG A 196 8.50 13.00 6.42
N GLY A 197 8.01 14.23 6.54
CA GLY A 197 6.84 14.61 7.32
C GLY A 197 6.06 15.72 6.66
#